data_b4fd6a9847c017ba9f1c449894c295a2
#
_entry.id   b4fd6a9847c017ba9f1c449894c295a2
#
_cell.length_a   1.000
_cell.length_b   1.000
_cell.length_c   1.000
_cell.angle_alpha   90.00
_cell.angle_beta   90.00
_cell.angle_gamma   90.00
#
_symmetry.space_group_name_H-M   'P 1'
#
loop_
_entity.id
_entity.type
_entity.pdbx_description
1 polymer ?
#
loop_
_entity_poly.entity_id
_entity_poly.type
_entity_poly.pdbx_seq_one_letter_code
_entity_poly.pdbx_strand_id
1 'polypeptide(L)'
;LYQYQHYGVRLQLGGNDQWGNMTTGTELIRRTLGNEAEAFCLTCPLITKADGKKFGKTESGNVWLDPKRTTPYAFYQFWLNVSDDDAERYIKIFTSLDRETIEGLVAEHKQDPGRRMLQRRLAEEVTVMVHSKEDLDMAIAASNILFGKATKDQLAQLDEATLNDVFKDVPHYELPKELLGGKAIDLFCQDGWDVFPSKGEMRKMVKGNGVSLNKEKLTAFDQVITSDDLIDGKYLLVQRGKKNYYLITVK
;
A
#
# COMPACT_ATOMS: atom_id res chain seq x y z
N LEU A 1 -28.88 24.74 13.33
CA LEU A 1 -29.75 25.33 14.36
C LEU A 1 -29.66 24.55 15.66
N TYR A 2 -29.91 23.21 15.67
CA TYR A 2 -29.85 22.37 16.88
C TYR A 2 -28.51 22.49 17.64
N GLN A 3 -27.39 22.36 16.93
CA GLN A 3 -26.06 22.45 17.55
C GLN A 3 -25.77 23.86 18.11
N TYR A 4 -26.26 24.91 17.42
CA TYR A 4 -26.16 26.28 17.91
C TYR A 4 -26.89 26.44 19.26
N GLN A 5 -28.14 25.96 19.35
CA GLN A 5 -28.97 26.13 20.52
C GLN A 5 -28.54 25.27 21.71
N HIS A 6 -28.13 24.00 21.47
CA HIS A 6 -27.86 23.05 22.55
C HIS A 6 -26.39 22.95 22.94
N TYR A 7 -25.46 23.26 22.02
CA TYR A 7 -24.02 23.09 22.24
C TYR A 7 -23.19 24.37 22.04
N GLY A 8 -23.84 25.49 21.73
CA GLY A 8 -23.17 26.77 21.53
C GLY A 8 -22.24 26.81 20.29
N VAL A 9 -22.43 25.90 19.33
CA VAL A 9 -21.64 25.87 18.09
C VAL A 9 -21.97 27.07 17.24
N ARG A 10 -20.99 27.93 16.96
CA ARG A 10 -21.16 29.16 16.16
C ARG A 10 -20.41 29.12 14.84
N LEU A 11 -19.38 28.31 14.69
CA LEU A 11 -18.58 28.19 13.47
C LEU A 11 -18.73 26.81 12.87
N GLN A 12 -19.04 26.74 11.57
CA GLN A 12 -18.98 25.53 10.78
C GLN A 12 -17.84 25.61 9.76
N LEU A 13 -17.01 24.57 9.73
CA LEU A 13 -15.93 24.40 8.75
C LEU A 13 -16.35 23.34 7.72
N GLY A 14 -15.95 23.54 6.45
CA GLY A 14 -16.20 22.57 5.40
C GLY A 14 -15.38 22.82 4.14
N GLY A 15 -15.50 21.93 3.17
CA GLY A 15 -14.98 22.17 1.83
C GLY A 15 -15.78 23.26 1.11
N ASN A 16 -15.20 23.91 0.11
CA ASN A 16 -15.85 24.96 -0.65
C ASN A 16 -17.10 24.47 -1.42
N ASP A 17 -17.21 23.16 -1.70
CA ASP A 17 -18.41 22.53 -2.26
C ASP A 17 -19.61 22.54 -1.29
N GLN A 18 -19.38 22.74 0.02
CA GLN A 18 -20.41 22.80 1.06
C GLN A 18 -20.89 24.23 1.36
N TRP A 19 -20.35 25.24 0.67
CA TRP A 19 -20.68 26.64 0.93
C TRP A 19 -22.20 26.94 0.96
N GLY A 20 -22.95 26.49 -0.06
CA GLY A 20 -24.38 26.67 -0.12
C GLY A 20 -25.17 26.04 1.04
N ASN A 21 -24.77 24.82 1.44
CA ASN A 21 -25.37 24.11 2.57
C ASN A 21 -25.11 24.85 3.89
N MET A 22 -23.87 25.34 4.09
CA MET A 22 -23.46 26.01 5.31
C MET A 22 -24.11 27.37 5.46
N THR A 23 -24.17 28.18 4.38
CA THR A 23 -24.82 29.49 4.39
C THR A 23 -26.34 29.38 4.59
N THR A 24 -26.98 28.33 4.07
CA THR A 24 -28.38 28.04 4.38
C THR A 24 -28.57 27.79 5.89
N GLY A 25 -27.62 27.12 6.55
CA GLY A 25 -27.65 26.89 8.00
C GLY A 25 -27.52 28.18 8.81
N THR A 26 -26.62 29.10 8.42
CA THR A 26 -26.47 30.41 9.10
C THR A 26 -27.71 31.26 8.90
N GLU A 27 -28.30 31.27 7.71
CA GLU A 27 -29.52 31.99 7.44
C GLU A 27 -30.74 31.44 8.22
N LEU A 28 -30.82 30.12 8.37
CA LEU A 28 -31.84 29.47 9.21
C LEU A 28 -31.73 29.94 10.67
N ILE A 29 -30.50 30.00 11.21
CA ILE A 29 -30.24 30.48 12.58
C ILE A 29 -30.74 31.95 12.72
N ARG A 30 -30.32 32.81 11.79
CA ARG A 30 -30.70 34.21 11.78
C ARG A 30 -32.24 34.41 11.72
N ARG A 31 -32.93 33.68 10.83
CA ARG A 31 -34.38 33.76 10.71
C ARG A 31 -35.13 33.27 11.93
N THR A 32 -34.60 32.23 12.59
CA THR A 32 -35.27 31.59 13.73
C THR A 32 -35.04 32.33 15.04
N LEU A 33 -33.81 32.82 15.26
CA LEU A 33 -33.39 33.38 16.54
C LEU A 33 -33.18 34.89 16.53
N GLY A 34 -33.32 35.54 15.37
CA GLY A 34 -33.14 36.99 15.20
C GLY A 34 -31.75 37.37 14.71
N ASN A 35 -31.59 38.66 14.37
CA ASN A 35 -30.34 39.16 13.75
C ASN A 35 -29.14 39.18 14.72
N GLU A 36 -29.39 39.10 16.02
CA GLU A 36 -28.35 39.03 17.05
C GLU A 36 -27.71 37.62 17.18
N ALA A 37 -28.30 36.62 16.52
CA ALA A 37 -27.77 35.26 16.54
C ALA A 37 -26.65 35.11 15.51
N GLU A 38 -25.42 35.24 15.96
CA GLU A 38 -24.21 35.15 15.13
C GLU A 38 -23.79 33.71 14.87
N ALA A 39 -23.74 33.31 13.60
CA ALA A 39 -23.21 32.04 13.13
C ALA A 39 -22.34 32.25 11.89
N PHE A 40 -21.22 31.56 11.83
CA PHE A 40 -20.17 31.77 10.84
C PHE A 40 -19.91 30.50 10.03
N CYS A 41 -19.50 30.69 8.78
CA CYS A 41 -19.01 29.62 7.89
C CYS A 41 -17.59 29.93 7.45
N LEU A 42 -16.74 28.91 7.44
CA LEU A 42 -15.41 28.97 6.88
C LEU A 42 -15.20 27.77 5.96
N THR A 43 -14.76 28.02 4.73
CA THR A 43 -14.45 26.94 3.79
C THR A 43 -12.97 26.91 3.46
N CYS A 44 -12.46 25.71 3.17
CA CYS A 44 -11.15 25.48 2.59
C CYS A 44 -11.29 24.86 1.19
N PRO A 45 -10.30 25.06 0.31
CA PRO A 45 -10.24 24.39 -0.98
C PRO A 45 -10.29 22.87 -0.83
N LEU A 46 -10.95 22.19 -1.77
CA LEU A 46 -10.94 20.73 -1.83
C LEU A 46 -9.53 20.21 -2.15
N ILE A 47 -9.17 19.12 -1.51
CA ILE A 47 -7.95 18.39 -1.83
C ILE A 47 -8.23 17.57 -3.10
N THR A 48 -7.51 17.89 -4.17
CA THR A 48 -7.58 17.20 -5.45
C THR A 48 -6.20 16.67 -5.82
N LYS A 49 -6.15 15.70 -6.73
CA LYS A 49 -4.90 15.32 -7.40
C LYS A 49 -4.47 16.42 -8.38
N ALA A 50 -3.21 16.42 -8.81
CA ALA A 50 -2.68 17.36 -9.81
C ALA A 50 -3.43 17.28 -11.14
N ASP A 51 -3.99 16.11 -11.50
CA ASP A 51 -4.84 15.89 -12.67
C ASP A 51 -6.29 16.38 -12.50
N GLY A 52 -6.62 17.02 -11.37
CA GLY A 52 -7.96 17.52 -11.03
C GLY A 52 -8.94 16.47 -10.51
N LYS A 53 -8.56 15.21 -10.45
CA LYS A 53 -9.44 14.15 -9.91
C LYS A 53 -9.54 14.23 -8.40
N LYS A 54 -10.60 13.61 -7.85
CA LYS A 54 -10.82 13.54 -6.41
C LYS A 54 -9.70 12.75 -5.73
N PHE A 55 -9.16 13.29 -4.65
CA PHE A 55 -8.19 12.61 -3.79
C PHE A 55 -8.83 11.42 -3.04
N GLY A 56 -8.01 10.40 -2.72
CA GLY A 56 -8.43 9.25 -1.92
C GLY A 56 -9.19 8.17 -2.68
N LYS A 57 -9.36 8.32 -4.02
CA LYS A 57 -9.91 7.27 -4.88
C LYS A 57 -8.83 6.69 -5.78
N THR A 58 -8.72 5.35 -5.79
CA THR A 58 -7.89 4.58 -6.72
C THR A 58 -8.78 3.83 -7.71
N GLU A 59 -8.21 3.20 -8.71
CA GLU A 59 -8.94 2.30 -9.63
C GLU A 59 -9.57 1.12 -8.88
N SER A 60 -8.94 0.68 -7.78
CA SER A 60 -9.43 -0.38 -6.90
C SER A 60 -10.36 0.09 -5.78
N GLY A 61 -10.71 1.38 -5.71
CA GLY A 61 -11.63 1.94 -4.71
C GLY A 61 -11.01 3.01 -3.78
N ASN A 62 -11.56 3.14 -2.58
CA ASN A 62 -11.07 4.12 -1.59
C ASN A 62 -9.86 3.57 -0.82
N VAL A 63 -8.94 4.47 -0.45
CA VAL A 63 -7.89 4.19 0.53
C VAL A 63 -8.46 4.45 1.92
N TRP A 64 -8.53 3.42 2.73
CA TRP A 64 -9.11 3.47 4.07
C TRP A 64 -8.03 3.63 5.14
N LEU A 65 -8.38 4.28 6.25
CA LEU A 65 -7.51 4.38 7.42
C LEU A 65 -7.54 3.10 8.28
N ASP A 66 -8.62 2.31 8.17
CA ASP A 66 -8.77 1.03 8.85
C ASP A 66 -7.84 -0.02 8.22
N PRO A 67 -6.87 -0.60 8.97
CA PRO A 67 -5.93 -1.58 8.45
C PRO A 67 -6.58 -2.88 7.95
N LYS A 68 -7.82 -3.17 8.37
CA LYS A 68 -8.59 -4.31 7.88
C LYS A 68 -9.16 -4.09 6.46
N ARG A 69 -9.22 -2.84 6.00
CA ARG A 69 -9.75 -2.47 4.67
C ARG A 69 -8.66 -2.06 3.69
N THR A 70 -7.63 -1.40 4.18
CA THR A 70 -6.42 -1.05 3.43
C THR A 70 -5.25 -1.37 4.34
N THR A 71 -4.48 -2.39 4.02
CA THR A 71 -3.33 -2.78 4.85
C THR A 71 -2.32 -1.63 4.96
N PRO A 72 -1.52 -1.55 6.03
CA PRO A 72 -0.46 -0.55 6.16
C PRO A 72 0.50 -0.56 4.96
N TYR A 73 0.76 -1.72 4.36
CA TYR A 73 1.55 -1.83 3.14
C TYR A 73 0.87 -1.13 1.95
N ALA A 74 -0.40 -1.45 1.67
CA ALA A 74 -1.15 -0.82 0.57
C ALA A 74 -1.31 0.68 0.80
N PHE A 75 -1.51 1.10 2.05
CA PHE A 75 -1.57 2.50 2.46
C PHE A 75 -0.23 3.22 2.20
N TYR A 76 0.88 2.65 2.62
CA TYR A 76 2.22 3.16 2.34
C TYR A 76 2.49 3.26 0.83
N GLN A 77 2.15 2.23 0.05
CA GLN A 77 2.30 2.23 -1.41
C GLN A 77 1.48 3.31 -2.09
N PHE A 78 0.27 3.60 -1.62
CA PHE A 78 -0.55 4.69 -2.15
C PHE A 78 0.18 6.02 -2.08
N TRP A 79 0.75 6.37 -0.93
CA TRP A 79 1.49 7.62 -0.74
C TRP A 79 2.83 7.62 -1.47
N LEU A 80 3.51 6.48 -1.51
CA LEU A 80 4.77 6.34 -2.23
C LEU A 80 4.59 6.54 -3.75
N ASN A 81 3.41 6.25 -4.30
CA ASN A 81 3.13 6.30 -5.75
C ASN A 81 2.44 7.58 -6.23
N VAL A 82 2.27 8.60 -5.39
CA VAL A 82 1.75 9.90 -5.83
C VAL A 82 2.73 10.59 -6.81
N SER A 83 2.21 11.48 -7.66
CA SER A 83 3.02 12.27 -8.59
C SER A 83 3.95 13.24 -7.83
N ASP A 84 4.96 13.79 -8.50
CA ASP A 84 5.88 14.76 -7.88
C ASP A 84 5.12 16.03 -7.46
N ASP A 85 4.22 16.54 -8.31
CA ASP A 85 3.39 17.70 -8.01
C ASP A 85 2.45 17.45 -6.81
N ASP A 86 1.87 16.25 -6.73
CA ASP A 86 1.04 15.87 -5.59
C ASP A 86 1.86 15.73 -4.32
N ALA A 87 3.05 15.14 -4.39
CA ALA A 87 3.92 14.98 -3.23
C ALA A 87 4.30 16.33 -2.62
N GLU A 88 4.64 17.35 -3.46
CA GLU A 88 4.97 18.70 -2.99
C GLU A 88 3.78 19.38 -2.29
N ARG A 89 2.56 19.12 -2.76
CA ARG A 89 1.32 19.65 -2.13
C ARG A 89 0.99 18.88 -0.86
N TYR A 90 1.03 17.57 -0.93
CA TYR A 90 0.52 16.70 0.15
C TYR A 90 1.43 16.68 1.36
N ILE A 91 2.75 16.83 1.20
CA ILE A 91 3.65 16.90 2.35
C ILE A 91 3.34 18.10 3.25
N LYS A 92 2.86 19.22 2.66
CA LYS A 92 2.44 20.43 3.38
C LYS A 92 1.10 20.26 4.10
N ILE A 93 0.24 19.35 3.62
CA ILE A 93 -1.13 19.19 4.11
C ILE A 93 -1.24 18.04 5.11
N PHE A 94 -0.54 16.93 4.85
CA PHE A 94 -0.71 15.67 5.56
C PHE A 94 0.41 15.34 6.54
N THR A 95 1.41 16.21 6.71
CA THR A 95 2.46 16.00 7.70
C THR A 95 2.53 17.13 8.72
N SER A 96 3.13 16.86 9.87
CA SER A 96 3.41 17.84 10.90
C SER A 96 4.85 18.39 10.84
N LEU A 97 5.52 18.20 9.70
CA LEU A 97 6.86 18.71 9.48
C LEU A 97 6.84 20.24 9.45
N ASP A 98 7.89 20.86 9.99
CA ASP A 98 8.04 22.29 9.91
C ASP A 98 8.36 22.76 8.49
N ARG A 99 8.18 24.06 8.27
CA ARG A 99 8.33 24.69 6.96
C ARG A 99 9.75 24.53 6.39
N GLU A 100 10.76 24.70 7.22
CA GLU A 100 12.17 24.64 6.79
C GLU A 100 12.52 23.22 6.31
N THR A 101 12.09 22.21 7.05
CA THR A 101 12.24 20.80 6.68
C THR A 101 11.55 20.50 5.35
N ILE A 102 10.30 20.96 5.16
CA ILE A 102 9.55 20.75 3.92
C ILE A 102 10.24 21.42 2.72
N GLU A 103 10.65 22.68 2.87
CA GLU A 103 11.33 23.43 1.80
C GLU A 103 12.66 22.76 1.42
N GLY A 104 13.41 22.25 2.40
CA GLY A 104 14.64 21.49 2.17
C GLY A 104 14.39 20.20 1.38
N LEU A 105 13.40 19.40 1.79
CA LEU A 105 13.02 18.16 1.11
C LEU A 105 12.55 18.41 -0.33
N VAL A 106 11.77 19.47 -0.56
CA VAL A 106 11.31 19.87 -1.91
C VAL A 106 12.49 20.28 -2.79
N ALA A 107 13.42 21.07 -2.24
CA ALA A 107 14.60 21.50 -2.98
C ALA A 107 15.51 20.34 -3.37
N GLU A 108 15.73 19.39 -2.46
CA GLU A 108 16.49 18.17 -2.73
C GLU A 108 15.81 17.27 -3.76
N HIS A 109 14.49 17.05 -3.63
CA HIS A 109 13.71 16.27 -4.58
C HIS A 109 13.78 16.81 -6.00
N LYS A 110 13.75 18.14 -6.19
CA LYS A 110 13.85 18.80 -7.50
C LYS A 110 15.20 18.57 -8.19
N GLN A 111 16.26 18.24 -7.45
CA GLN A 111 17.57 17.92 -8.05
C GLN A 111 17.58 16.50 -8.67
N ASP A 112 16.88 15.55 -8.08
CA ASP A 112 16.79 14.16 -8.56
C ASP A 112 15.41 13.56 -8.23
N PRO A 113 14.36 13.90 -9.00
CA PRO A 113 13.01 13.38 -8.79
C PRO A 113 12.93 11.85 -8.90
N GLY A 114 13.82 11.24 -9.69
CA GLY A 114 13.86 9.79 -9.90
C GLY A 114 14.11 8.98 -8.62
N ARG A 115 14.76 9.57 -7.62
CA ARG A 115 14.96 8.93 -6.31
C ARG A 115 13.69 8.87 -5.45
N ARG A 116 12.66 9.65 -5.81
CA ARG A 116 11.35 9.69 -5.13
C ARG A 116 11.44 9.90 -3.62
N MET A 117 12.41 10.69 -3.17
CA MET A 117 12.64 10.86 -1.72
C MET A 117 11.53 11.67 -1.04
N LEU A 118 10.91 12.62 -1.76
CA LEU A 118 9.78 13.39 -1.23
C LEU A 118 8.55 12.50 -0.99
N GLN A 119 8.22 11.62 -1.95
CA GLN A 119 7.14 10.65 -1.82
C GLN A 119 7.44 9.65 -0.70
N ARG A 120 8.68 9.21 -0.58
CA ARG A 120 9.10 8.30 0.50
C ARG A 120 8.88 8.96 1.86
N ARG A 121 9.39 10.18 2.04
CA ARG A 121 9.20 10.90 3.31
C ARG A 121 7.73 11.12 3.63
N LEU A 122 6.92 11.54 2.64
CA LEU A 122 5.48 11.68 2.80
C LEU A 122 4.82 10.38 3.24
N ALA A 123 5.13 9.27 2.56
CA ALA A 123 4.57 7.96 2.88
C ALA A 123 4.97 7.49 4.28
N GLU A 124 6.20 7.71 4.70
CA GLU A 124 6.70 7.38 6.03
C GLU A 124 5.94 8.15 7.12
N GLU A 125 5.87 9.49 6.99
CA GLU A 125 5.20 10.36 7.97
C GLU A 125 3.71 10.00 8.12
N VAL A 126 3.00 9.86 7.00
CA VAL A 126 1.55 9.62 7.03
C VAL A 126 1.24 8.19 7.50
N THR A 127 2.08 7.21 7.16
CA THR A 127 1.89 5.83 7.63
C THR A 127 2.10 5.73 9.15
N VAL A 128 3.14 6.36 9.69
CA VAL A 128 3.35 6.40 11.15
C VAL A 128 2.21 7.12 11.87
N MET A 129 1.72 8.22 11.30
CA MET A 129 0.62 9.00 11.89
C MET A 129 -0.69 8.23 11.97
N VAL A 130 -1.01 7.42 10.95
CA VAL A 130 -2.31 6.71 10.85
C VAL A 130 -2.25 5.31 11.47
N HIS A 131 -1.14 4.64 11.34
CA HIS A 131 -0.92 3.28 11.84
C HIS A 131 0.11 3.31 12.96
N SER A 132 1.29 2.69 12.74
CA SER A 132 2.37 2.68 13.74
C SER A 132 3.75 2.72 13.06
N LYS A 133 4.80 2.88 13.87
CA LYS A 133 6.18 2.75 13.38
C LYS A 133 6.49 1.33 12.96
N GLU A 134 5.96 0.35 13.68
CA GLU A 134 6.09 -1.08 13.42
C GLU A 134 5.44 -1.44 12.08
N ASP A 135 4.24 -0.92 11.81
CA ASP A 135 3.54 -1.10 10.54
C ASP A 135 4.31 -0.48 9.36
N LEU A 136 4.91 0.71 9.57
CA LEU A 136 5.78 1.31 8.57
C LEU A 136 6.99 0.43 8.27
N ASP A 137 7.67 -0.08 9.29
CA ASP A 137 8.85 -0.92 9.11
C ASP A 137 8.51 -2.22 8.36
N MET A 138 7.35 -2.82 8.64
CA MET A 138 6.82 -3.95 7.87
C MET A 138 6.49 -3.57 6.43
N ALA A 139 5.86 -2.42 6.19
CA ALA A 139 5.53 -1.95 4.85
C ALA A 139 6.79 -1.68 4.00
N ILE A 140 7.83 -1.11 4.59
CA ILE A 140 9.13 -0.91 3.93
C ILE A 140 9.80 -2.25 3.64
N ALA A 141 9.80 -3.19 4.58
CA ALA A 141 10.33 -4.53 4.39
C ALA A 141 9.61 -5.25 3.24
N ALA A 142 8.27 -5.19 3.21
CA ALA A 142 7.43 -5.73 2.17
C ALA A 142 7.74 -5.12 0.78
N SER A 143 7.91 -3.79 0.70
CA SER A 143 8.32 -3.11 -0.53
C SER A 143 9.68 -3.61 -1.03
N ASN A 144 10.63 -3.80 -0.13
CA ASN A 144 11.95 -4.31 -0.47
C ASN A 144 11.93 -5.77 -0.95
N ILE A 145 10.92 -6.55 -0.54
CA ILE A 145 10.74 -7.93 -1.00
C ILE A 145 10.43 -7.99 -2.50
N LEU A 146 9.54 -7.13 -2.98
CA LEU A 146 9.21 -7.09 -4.41
C LEU A 146 10.35 -6.55 -5.27
N PHE A 147 10.99 -5.48 -4.82
CA PHE A 147 11.91 -4.69 -5.64
C PHE A 147 13.39 -4.89 -5.28
N GLY A 148 13.70 -5.62 -4.20
CA GLY A 148 15.03 -5.69 -3.62
C GLY A 148 15.57 -7.10 -3.38
N LYS A 149 16.59 -7.15 -2.52
CA LYS A 149 17.33 -8.35 -2.12
C LYS A 149 16.79 -8.92 -0.80
N ALA A 150 15.47 -9.04 -0.66
CA ALA A 150 14.91 -9.61 0.55
C ALA A 150 15.31 -11.05 0.75
N THR A 151 15.45 -11.45 2.00
CA THR A 151 15.77 -12.81 2.43
C THR A 151 14.51 -13.60 2.78
N LYS A 152 14.64 -14.92 2.91
CA LYS A 152 13.57 -15.80 3.39
C LYS A 152 13.05 -15.37 4.77
N ASP A 153 13.93 -14.95 5.66
CA ASP A 153 13.58 -14.51 7.02
C ASP A 153 12.71 -13.25 7.00
N GLN A 154 12.97 -12.33 6.08
CA GLN A 154 12.15 -11.13 5.93
C GLN A 154 10.75 -11.43 5.36
N LEU A 155 10.65 -12.45 4.47
CA LEU A 155 9.36 -12.94 4.00
C LEU A 155 8.55 -13.59 5.13
N ALA A 156 9.21 -14.35 6.01
CA ALA A 156 8.57 -15.03 7.12
C ALA A 156 8.07 -14.08 8.23
N GLN A 157 8.51 -12.82 8.23
CA GLN A 157 8.04 -11.80 9.17
C GLN A 157 6.77 -11.08 8.69
N LEU A 158 6.36 -11.25 7.42
CA LEU A 158 5.13 -10.66 6.91
C LEU A 158 3.92 -11.43 7.43
N ASP A 159 2.90 -10.69 7.88
CA ASP A 159 1.60 -11.29 8.13
C ASP A 159 0.91 -11.71 6.81
N GLU A 160 -0.09 -12.57 6.92
CA GLU A 160 -0.84 -13.11 5.78
C GLU A 160 -1.50 -11.99 4.95
N ALA A 161 -2.03 -10.94 5.58
CA ALA A 161 -2.68 -9.84 4.89
C ALA A 161 -1.68 -9.03 4.04
N THR A 162 -0.53 -8.69 4.63
CA THR A 162 0.56 -8.00 3.93
C THR A 162 1.14 -8.85 2.80
N LEU A 163 1.35 -10.15 3.03
CA LEU A 163 1.87 -11.07 2.01
C LEU A 163 0.91 -11.16 0.81
N ASN A 164 -0.39 -11.28 1.06
CA ASN A 164 -1.39 -11.32 0.00
C ASN A 164 -1.48 -9.98 -0.76
N ASP A 165 -1.37 -8.83 -0.08
CA ASP A 165 -1.35 -7.54 -0.75
C ASP A 165 -0.08 -7.31 -1.59
N VAL A 166 1.07 -7.73 -1.09
CA VAL A 166 2.35 -7.65 -1.81
C VAL A 166 2.30 -8.43 -3.11
N PHE A 167 1.67 -9.61 -3.09
CA PHE A 167 1.61 -10.53 -4.22
C PHE A 167 0.25 -10.60 -4.91
N LYS A 168 -0.70 -9.68 -4.63
CA LYS A 168 -2.06 -9.69 -5.19
C LYS A 168 -2.12 -9.74 -6.72
N ASP A 169 -1.15 -9.12 -7.38
CA ASP A 169 -1.11 -8.99 -8.85
C ASP A 169 -0.28 -10.10 -9.52
N VAL A 170 0.23 -11.08 -8.77
CA VAL A 170 0.93 -12.24 -9.33
C VAL A 170 -0.04 -13.43 -9.45
N PRO A 171 0.22 -14.39 -10.36
CA PRO A 171 -0.57 -15.62 -10.42
C PRO A 171 -0.54 -16.39 -9.11
N HIS A 172 -1.73 -16.84 -8.66
CA HIS A 172 -1.92 -17.63 -7.44
C HIS A 172 -2.33 -19.05 -7.80
N TYR A 173 -1.74 -20.03 -7.12
CA TYR A 173 -2.05 -21.45 -7.28
C TYR A 173 -2.30 -22.11 -5.93
N GLU A 174 -3.02 -23.22 -5.93
CA GLU A 174 -3.29 -24.01 -4.74
C GLU A 174 -2.63 -25.38 -4.89
N LEU A 175 -1.84 -25.77 -3.89
CA LEU A 175 -1.17 -27.06 -3.82
C LEU A 175 -1.79 -27.90 -2.70
N PRO A 176 -2.30 -29.11 -2.98
CA PRO A 176 -2.72 -30.03 -1.94
C PRO A 176 -1.56 -30.38 -0.98
N LYS A 177 -1.81 -30.35 0.32
CA LYS A 177 -0.80 -30.61 1.35
C LYS A 177 -0.16 -31.99 1.23
N GLU A 178 -0.90 -32.96 0.71
CA GLU A 178 -0.44 -34.34 0.49
C GLU A 178 0.69 -34.42 -0.53
N LEU A 179 0.84 -33.40 -1.38
CA LEU A 179 1.92 -33.33 -2.36
C LEU A 179 3.24 -32.79 -1.78
N LEU A 180 3.23 -32.24 -0.57
CA LEU A 180 4.46 -31.91 0.13
C LEU A 180 5.32 -33.17 0.32
N GLY A 181 6.63 -33.01 0.23
CA GLY A 181 7.57 -34.13 0.12
C GLY A 181 7.85 -34.53 -1.33
N GLY A 182 7.16 -33.93 -2.29
CA GLY A 182 7.42 -34.09 -3.72
C GLY A 182 8.61 -33.27 -4.20
N LYS A 183 9.08 -33.61 -5.41
CA LYS A 183 10.19 -32.88 -6.04
C LYS A 183 9.70 -31.55 -6.61
N ALA A 184 10.49 -30.49 -6.49
CA ALA A 184 10.17 -29.15 -7.01
C ALA A 184 9.68 -29.16 -8.47
N ILE A 185 10.33 -29.99 -9.32
CA ILE A 185 9.93 -30.11 -10.74
C ILE A 185 8.55 -30.70 -10.93
N ASP A 186 8.09 -31.56 -10.04
CA ASP A 186 6.75 -32.16 -10.13
C ASP A 186 5.70 -31.24 -9.51
N LEU A 187 6.07 -30.48 -8.51
CA LEU A 187 5.18 -29.52 -7.83
C LEU A 187 4.93 -28.25 -8.66
N PHE A 188 5.95 -27.74 -9.34
CA PHE A 188 5.86 -26.45 -10.04
C PHE A 188 5.58 -26.55 -11.55
N CYS A 189 5.54 -27.78 -12.09
CA CYS A 189 5.17 -28.07 -13.49
C CYS A 189 3.85 -28.85 -13.58
N GLN A 190 2.83 -28.42 -12.82
CA GLN A 190 1.51 -29.04 -12.85
C GLN A 190 0.71 -28.59 -14.09
N ASP A 191 -0.18 -29.45 -14.56
CA ASP A 191 -1.07 -29.14 -15.68
C ASP A 191 -1.97 -27.92 -15.33
N GLY A 192 -2.06 -26.99 -16.27
CA GLY A 192 -2.81 -25.75 -16.09
C GLY A 192 -2.07 -24.65 -15.32
N TRP A 193 -0.84 -24.89 -14.84
CA TRP A 193 -0.01 -23.87 -14.24
C TRP A 193 0.97 -23.28 -15.26
N ASP A 194 1.10 -21.96 -15.27
CA ASP A 194 2.07 -21.27 -16.12
C ASP A 194 3.39 -20.89 -15.41
N VAL A 195 3.61 -21.47 -14.22
CA VAL A 195 4.87 -21.31 -13.46
C VAL A 195 6.04 -21.74 -14.34
N PHE A 196 5.95 -22.95 -14.93
CA PHE A 196 6.87 -23.41 -15.97
C PHE A 196 6.09 -24.13 -17.08
N PRO A 197 6.29 -23.75 -18.35
CA PRO A 197 5.61 -24.38 -19.49
C PRO A 197 5.95 -25.85 -19.65
N SER A 198 7.09 -26.30 -19.14
CA SER A 198 7.51 -27.72 -19.18
C SER A 198 8.61 -28.04 -18.15
N LYS A 199 8.70 -29.30 -17.77
CA LYS A 199 9.79 -29.83 -16.94
C LYS A 199 11.18 -29.58 -17.56
N GLY A 200 11.27 -29.59 -18.91
CA GLY A 200 12.51 -29.29 -19.64
C GLY A 200 12.95 -27.84 -19.45
N GLU A 201 12.01 -26.90 -19.52
CA GLU A 201 12.31 -25.48 -19.31
C GLU A 201 12.73 -25.21 -17.85
N MET A 202 12.01 -25.79 -16.87
CA MET A 202 12.40 -25.65 -15.48
C MET A 202 13.82 -26.15 -15.24
N ARG A 203 14.21 -27.34 -15.75
CA ARG A 203 15.58 -27.87 -15.63
C ARG A 203 16.61 -26.91 -16.21
N LYS A 204 16.35 -26.33 -17.38
CA LYS A 204 17.24 -25.36 -18.03
C LYS A 204 17.37 -24.09 -17.17
N MET A 205 16.28 -23.58 -16.63
CA MET A 205 16.28 -22.37 -15.82
C MET A 205 16.96 -22.59 -14.46
N VAL A 206 16.74 -23.73 -13.79
CA VAL A 206 17.41 -24.07 -12.53
C VAL A 206 18.92 -24.16 -12.75
N LYS A 207 19.39 -24.85 -13.80
CA LYS A 207 20.82 -24.91 -14.16
C LYS A 207 21.43 -23.54 -14.44
N GLY A 208 20.62 -22.61 -14.97
CA GLY A 208 21.02 -21.23 -15.23
C GLY A 208 20.84 -20.27 -14.03
N ASN A 209 20.60 -20.79 -12.82
CA ASN A 209 20.30 -19.98 -11.61
C ASN A 209 19.12 -19.01 -11.80
N GLY A 210 18.19 -19.35 -12.70
CA GLY A 210 17.03 -18.54 -13.06
C GLY A 210 15.79 -18.76 -12.18
N VAL A 211 15.85 -19.67 -11.20
CA VAL A 211 14.71 -19.98 -10.33
C VAL A 211 15.09 -19.73 -8.88
N SER A 212 14.17 -19.14 -8.13
CA SER A 212 14.29 -19.03 -6.67
C SER A 212 12.99 -19.53 -6.01
N LEU A 213 13.14 -20.13 -4.85
CA LEU A 213 12.05 -20.47 -3.95
C LEU A 213 12.24 -19.64 -2.68
N ASN A 214 11.20 -18.89 -2.27
CA ASN A 214 11.23 -18.03 -1.10
C ASN A 214 12.46 -17.09 -1.06
N LYS A 215 12.83 -16.53 -2.22
CA LYS A 215 14.01 -15.68 -2.45
C LYS A 215 15.37 -16.37 -2.41
N GLU A 216 15.44 -17.63 -2.04
CA GLU A 216 16.67 -18.44 -2.12
C GLU A 216 16.77 -19.15 -3.48
N LYS A 217 17.98 -19.30 -4.00
CA LYS A 217 18.18 -19.98 -5.29
C LYS A 217 17.84 -21.46 -5.18
N LEU A 218 16.98 -21.94 -6.07
CA LEU A 218 16.71 -23.35 -6.23
C LEU A 218 17.90 -23.97 -6.99
N THR A 219 18.72 -24.73 -6.27
CA THR A 219 19.97 -25.28 -6.82
C THR A 219 19.78 -26.59 -7.57
N ALA A 220 18.72 -27.34 -7.25
CA ALA A 220 18.39 -28.61 -7.88
C ALA A 220 16.89 -28.68 -8.24
N PHE A 221 16.57 -29.08 -9.48
CA PHE A 221 15.19 -29.21 -9.95
C PHE A 221 14.44 -30.37 -9.26
N ASP A 222 15.16 -31.34 -8.71
CA ASP A 222 14.66 -32.48 -7.96
C ASP A 222 14.76 -32.31 -6.44
N GLN A 223 15.03 -31.09 -5.96
CA GLN A 223 14.95 -30.74 -4.55
C GLN A 223 13.57 -31.12 -4.01
N VAL A 224 13.55 -31.79 -2.86
CA VAL A 224 12.31 -32.13 -2.16
C VAL A 224 11.81 -30.90 -1.41
N ILE A 225 10.54 -30.57 -1.59
CA ILE A 225 9.88 -29.43 -0.94
C ILE A 225 9.08 -29.96 0.25
N THR A 226 9.38 -29.47 1.42
CA THR A 226 8.79 -29.92 2.68
C THR A 226 8.03 -28.80 3.38
N SER A 227 7.42 -29.10 4.54
CA SER A 227 6.79 -28.11 5.40
C SER A 227 7.76 -27.01 5.87
N ASP A 228 9.06 -27.31 5.97
CA ASP A 228 10.07 -26.36 6.43
C ASP A 228 10.39 -25.27 5.37
N ASP A 229 9.99 -25.53 4.13
CA ASP A 229 10.10 -24.55 3.04
C ASP A 229 8.92 -23.56 3.01
N LEU A 230 7.86 -23.80 3.79
CA LEU A 230 6.69 -22.93 3.77
C LEU A 230 6.95 -21.59 4.50
N ILE A 231 6.48 -20.52 3.91
CA ILE A 231 6.33 -19.22 4.56
C ILE A 231 5.04 -19.28 5.39
N ASP A 232 5.11 -18.93 6.67
CA ASP A 232 3.98 -18.99 7.61
C ASP A 232 3.23 -20.34 7.58
N GLY A 233 3.96 -21.44 7.36
CA GLY A 233 3.39 -22.79 7.29
C GLY A 233 2.39 -23.03 6.15
N LYS A 234 2.25 -22.09 5.20
CA LYS A 234 1.15 -22.08 4.24
C LYS A 234 1.55 -21.70 2.80
N TYR A 235 2.58 -20.89 2.60
CA TYR A 235 2.88 -20.31 1.29
C TYR A 235 4.25 -20.72 0.75
N LEU A 236 4.34 -20.85 -0.58
CA LEU A 236 5.58 -20.94 -1.32
C LEU A 236 5.63 -19.80 -2.34
N LEU A 237 6.70 -19.03 -2.36
CA LEU A 237 6.93 -17.99 -3.35
C LEU A 237 7.94 -18.48 -4.38
N VAL A 238 7.47 -18.80 -5.59
CA VAL A 238 8.32 -19.18 -6.70
C VAL A 238 8.66 -17.97 -7.55
N GLN A 239 9.93 -17.76 -7.85
CA GLN A 239 10.38 -16.70 -8.75
C GLN A 239 11.06 -17.31 -9.98
N ARG A 240 10.53 -16.99 -11.19
CA ARG A 240 11.07 -17.35 -12.48
C ARG A 240 11.73 -16.14 -13.15
N GLY A 241 13.04 -16.21 -13.32
CA GLY A 241 13.83 -15.07 -13.81
C GLY A 241 13.90 -13.92 -12.81
N LYS A 242 13.92 -12.67 -13.30
CA LYS A 242 14.08 -11.49 -12.45
C LYS A 242 12.76 -10.86 -11.99
N LYS A 243 11.66 -11.08 -12.72
CA LYS A 243 10.42 -10.30 -12.55
C LYS A 243 9.16 -11.13 -12.32
N ASN A 244 9.16 -12.42 -12.66
CA ASN A 244 7.94 -13.22 -12.59
C ASN A 244 7.87 -13.95 -11.26
N TYR A 245 6.89 -13.62 -10.47
CA TYR A 245 6.57 -14.24 -9.18
C TYR A 245 5.27 -15.04 -9.28
N TYR A 246 5.19 -16.09 -8.50
CA TYR A 246 4.03 -16.97 -8.39
C TYR A 246 3.85 -17.31 -6.92
N LEU A 247 2.66 -17.07 -6.37
CA LEU A 247 2.34 -17.42 -4.99
C LEU A 247 1.54 -18.73 -4.98
N ILE A 248 2.03 -19.70 -4.25
CA ILE A 248 1.39 -21.02 -4.11
C ILE A 248 0.94 -21.16 -2.67
N THR A 249 -0.37 -21.35 -2.50
CA THR A 249 -0.98 -21.62 -1.19
C THR A 249 -1.09 -23.13 -1.00
N VAL A 250 -0.55 -23.67 0.08
CA VAL A 250 -0.66 -25.09 0.45
C VAL A 250 -1.90 -25.26 1.34
N LYS A 251 -2.82 -26.13 0.92
CA LYS A 251 -4.10 -26.41 1.61
C LYS A 251 -4.24 -27.87 2.00
#